data_12d91049e34a2ee4ca293008691b0b39
#
_entry.id   12d91049e34a2ee4ca293008691b0b39
#
_cell.length_a   1.000
_cell.length_b   1.000
_cell.length_c   1.000
_cell.angle_alpha   90.00
_cell.angle_beta   90.00
_cell.angle_gamma   90.00
#
_symmetry.space_group_name_H-M   'P 1'
#
loop_
_entity.id
_entity.type
_entity.pdbx_description
1 polymer ?
#
loop_
_entity_poly.entity_id
_entity_poly.type
_entity_poly.pdbx_seq_one_letter_code
_entity_poly.pdbx_strand_id
1 'polypeptide(L)'
;YGELGAHNWTPATCTVPKTCSVCQATEGDPLGHTEGNEWKYDSDNHWHTCTVEGCGVVIESSKEAHTPDRAEATVNDPIKCSVCGYEIEAQLVAVTHIAATITAPVLGATPDYNPTYVSTPSGGVQFGAVTWYKIKKEDYTGTYDDSWTEMTSDETFTTEYYYSADMYFLPNDGYGISEDVTGTVNGKAHVDTYG
;
A
#
# COMPACT_ATOMS: atom_id res chain seq x y z
N TYR A 1 64.73 36.76 27.09
CA TYR A 1 63.68 36.44 26.12
C TYR A 1 63.41 34.96 26.26
N GLY A 2 62.22 34.60 26.83
CA GLY A 2 61.80 33.20 26.92
C GLY A 2 61.53 32.66 25.52
N GLU A 3 61.98 31.42 25.26
CA GLU A 3 61.57 30.68 24.05
C GLU A 3 60.06 30.60 24.04
N LEU A 4 59.43 31.02 22.94
CA LEU A 4 58.02 30.79 22.70
C LEU A 4 57.80 29.27 22.68
N GLY A 5 57.20 28.73 23.71
CA GLY A 5 56.93 27.29 23.83
C GLY A 5 56.17 26.76 22.63
N ALA A 6 56.38 25.51 22.28
CA ALA A 6 55.66 24.84 21.17
C ALA A 6 54.14 24.96 21.38
N HIS A 7 53.42 25.30 20.32
CA HIS A 7 51.95 25.33 20.34
C HIS A 7 51.41 23.96 20.62
N ASN A 8 50.40 23.87 21.48
CA ASN A 8 49.62 22.67 21.73
C ASN A 8 48.35 22.75 20.90
N TRP A 9 48.41 22.18 19.70
CA TRP A 9 47.32 22.27 18.69
C TRP A 9 46.19 21.30 18.95
N THR A 10 44.95 21.80 18.99
CA THR A 10 43.72 21.05 18.84
C THR A 10 43.39 20.95 17.35
N PRO A 11 43.11 19.78 16.79
CA PRO A 11 42.73 19.63 15.39
C PRO A 11 41.56 20.53 14.97
N ALA A 12 41.52 20.92 13.68
CA ALA A 12 40.39 21.63 13.13
C ALA A 12 39.12 20.76 13.16
N THR A 13 37.95 21.40 13.38
CA THR A 13 36.62 20.81 13.25
C THR A 13 35.92 21.38 12.01
N CYS A 14 34.68 20.97 11.77
CA CYS A 14 33.88 21.51 10.67
C CYS A 14 33.71 23.03 10.72
N THR A 15 33.70 23.64 11.90
CA THR A 15 33.37 25.06 12.13
C THR A 15 34.49 25.85 12.76
N VAL A 16 35.52 25.19 13.28
CA VAL A 16 36.64 25.83 13.99
C VAL A 16 37.95 25.42 13.35
N PRO A 17 38.85 26.35 13.01
CA PRO A 17 40.18 26.03 12.49
C PRO A 17 41.04 25.36 13.58
N LYS A 18 42.14 24.75 13.18
CA LYS A 18 43.16 24.22 14.10
C LYS A 18 43.58 25.32 15.07
N THR A 19 43.42 25.10 16.36
CA THR A 19 43.55 26.15 17.39
C THR A 19 44.51 25.71 18.48
N CYS A 20 45.41 26.57 18.87
CA CYS A 20 46.30 26.32 20.00
C CYS A 20 45.52 26.47 21.32
N SER A 21 45.54 25.40 22.15
CA SER A 21 44.86 25.38 23.46
C SER A 21 45.45 26.33 24.50
N VAL A 22 46.68 26.83 24.26
CA VAL A 22 47.39 27.68 25.21
C VAL A 22 47.25 29.18 24.87
N CYS A 23 47.47 29.55 23.62
CA CYS A 23 47.51 30.96 23.19
C CYS A 23 46.35 31.35 22.27
N GLN A 24 45.44 30.41 21.92
CA GLN A 24 44.31 30.64 21.02
C GLN A 24 44.69 31.04 19.58
N ALA A 25 45.97 30.92 19.21
CA ALA A 25 46.39 31.12 17.83
C ALA A 25 45.70 30.06 16.93
N THR A 26 45.32 30.46 15.73
CA THR A 26 44.68 29.58 14.74
C THR A 26 45.60 29.34 13.55
N GLU A 27 45.49 28.16 12.92
CA GLU A 27 46.22 27.79 11.70
C GLU A 27 45.29 27.11 10.71
N GLY A 28 45.23 27.58 9.48
CA GLY A 28 44.38 27.09 8.40
C GLY A 28 42.91 27.50 8.59
N ASP A 29 42.02 26.87 7.78
CA ASP A 29 40.60 27.10 7.81
C ASP A 29 39.87 25.94 8.52
N PRO A 30 38.61 26.12 8.97
CA PRO A 30 37.75 25.03 9.37
C PRO A 30 37.63 23.98 8.25
N LEU A 31 37.40 22.69 8.63
CA LEU A 31 37.27 21.60 7.63
C LEU A 31 36.05 21.73 6.74
N GLY A 32 35.04 22.51 7.18
CA GLY A 32 33.74 22.55 6.54
C GLY A 32 32.93 21.25 6.80
N HIS A 33 31.73 21.18 6.26
CA HIS A 33 30.93 19.98 6.32
C HIS A 33 31.13 19.18 5.02
N THR A 34 31.34 17.85 5.17
CA THR A 34 31.44 16.91 4.06
C THR A 34 30.20 16.01 4.11
N GLU A 35 29.41 16.05 3.04
CA GLU A 35 28.19 15.25 2.90
C GLU A 35 28.53 13.76 2.79
N GLY A 36 27.78 12.94 3.55
CA GLY A 36 27.85 11.48 3.47
C GLY A 36 27.02 10.93 2.32
N ASN A 37 27.26 9.66 1.99
CA ASN A 37 26.48 8.96 0.96
C ASN A 37 25.24 8.22 1.50
N GLU A 38 25.16 8.05 2.82
CA GLU A 38 24.03 7.37 3.46
C GLU A 38 22.90 8.34 3.74
N TRP A 39 21.70 7.97 3.32
CA TRP A 39 20.49 8.68 3.69
C TRP A 39 20.12 8.40 5.14
N LYS A 40 19.84 9.46 5.89
CA LYS A 40 19.12 9.44 7.17
C LYS A 40 17.72 9.96 6.92
N TYR A 41 16.74 9.53 7.72
CA TYR A 41 15.35 9.91 7.51
C TYR A 41 14.54 9.87 8.81
N ASP A 42 13.43 10.58 8.80
CA ASP A 42 12.32 10.47 9.76
C ASP A 42 11.01 10.19 8.98
N SER A 43 9.85 10.42 9.58
CA SER A 43 8.54 10.23 8.92
C SER A 43 8.27 11.19 7.77
N ASP A 44 8.92 12.35 7.74
CA ASP A 44 8.59 13.45 6.83
C ASP A 44 9.66 13.68 5.78
N ASN A 45 10.94 13.49 6.15
CA ASN A 45 12.08 13.92 5.34
C ASN A 45 13.21 12.89 5.33
N HIS A 46 14.09 13.04 4.35
CA HIS A 46 15.39 12.40 4.31
C HIS A 46 16.49 13.46 4.14
N TRP A 47 17.72 13.13 4.59
CA TRP A 47 18.87 14.02 4.54
C TRP A 47 20.18 13.24 4.62
N HIS A 48 21.27 13.93 4.31
CA HIS A 48 22.62 13.47 4.60
C HIS A 48 23.18 14.12 5.87
N THR A 49 24.13 13.46 6.49
CA THR A 49 24.87 13.99 7.64
C THR A 49 26.34 14.19 7.29
N CYS A 50 27.00 15.09 8.02
CA CYS A 50 28.42 15.33 7.87
C CYS A 50 29.23 14.11 8.30
N THR A 51 30.18 13.69 7.46
CA THR A 51 31.08 12.53 7.69
C THR A 51 32.36 12.88 8.42
N VAL A 52 32.63 14.17 8.68
CA VAL A 52 33.81 14.58 9.47
C VAL A 52 33.67 14.01 10.87
N GLU A 53 34.73 13.35 11.34
CA GLU A 53 34.76 12.69 12.65
C GLU A 53 34.29 13.61 13.78
N GLY A 54 33.34 13.13 14.59
CA GLY A 54 32.77 13.89 15.70
C GLY A 54 31.77 14.99 15.32
N CYS A 55 31.46 15.19 14.02
CA CYS A 55 30.52 16.21 13.57
C CYS A 55 29.06 15.71 13.56
N GLY A 56 28.70 14.80 12.64
CA GLY A 56 27.36 14.21 12.55
C GLY A 56 26.19 15.17 12.31
N VAL A 57 26.48 16.44 11.98
CA VAL A 57 25.48 17.49 11.74
C VAL A 57 24.70 17.19 10.48
N VAL A 58 23.39 17.46 10.48
CA VAL A 58 22.52 17.40 9.29
C VAL A 58 23.00 18.42 8.25
N ILE A 59 23.13 17.99 7.02
CA ILE A 59 23.40 18.89 5.89
C ILE A 59 22.04 19.42 5.40
N GLU A 60 21.67 20.59 5.87
CA GLU A 60 20.35 21.18 5.62
C GLU A 60 20.03 21.34 4.12
N SER A 61 21.05 21.52 3.27
CA SER A 61 20.89 21.59 1.81
C SER A 61 20.48 20.27 1.18
N SER A 62 20.61 19.14 1.88
CA SER A 62 20.21 17.81 1.41
C SER A 62 18.88 17.34 2.00
N LYS A 63 18.28 18.16 2.89
CA LYS A 63 17.04 17.78 3.55
C LYS A 63 15.85 18.04 2.63
N GLU A 64 15.17 16.96 2.25
CA GLU A 64 14.02 16.98 1.35
C GLU A 64 12.91 16.05 1.86
N ALA A 65 11.66 16.36 1.47
CA ALA A 65 10.52 15.50 1.75
C ALA A 65 10.63 14.17 0.97
N HIS A 66 9.99 13.12 1.47
CA HIS A 66 9.92 11.83 0.78
C HIS A 66 9.20 11.96 -0.56
N THR A 67 9.78 11.36 -1.59
CA THR A 67 9.17 11.26 -2.93
C THR A 67 8.68 9.83 -3.13
N PRO A 68 7.37 9.59 -3.20
CA PRO A 68 6.82 8.24 -3.41
C PRO A 68 7.33 7.62 -4.73
N ASP A 69 7.63 6.33 -4.72
CA ASP A 69 8.01 5.54 -5.89
C ASP A 69 6.81 5.14 -6.76
N ARG A 70 5.61 5.20 -6.18
CA ARG A 70 4.33 4.87 -6.81
C ARG A 70 3.17 5.65 -6.20
N ALA A 71 2.03 5.69 -6.89
CA ALA A 71 0.85 6.45 -6.45
C ALA A 71 0.03 5.74 -5.35
N GLU A 72 0.00 4.39 -5.37
CA GLU A 72 -0.84 3.58 -4.49
C GLU A 72 -0.08 2.32 -4.04
N ALA A 73 -0.32 1.91 -2.80
CA ALA A 73 0.14 0.61 -2.30
C ALA A 73 -0.69 -0.52 -2.92
N THR A 74 -0.06 -1.69 -3.07
CA THR A 74 -0.73 -2.91 -3.54
C THR A 74 -0.62 -4.03 -2.50
N VAL A 75 -1.22 -5.18 -2.76
CA VAL A 75 -1.05 -6.37 -1.90
C VAL A 75 0.37 -6.95 -1.93
N ASN A 76 1.18 -6.56 -2.90
CA ASN A 76 2.55 -7.06 -3.07
C ASN A 76 3.60 -6.01 -2.73
N ASP A 77 3.27 -4.73 -2.83
CA ASP A 77 4.24 -3.64 -2.74
C ASP A 77 3.73 -2.49 -1.88
N PRO A 78 4.51 -2.07 -0.87
CA PRO A 78 4.30 -0.82 -0.14
C PRO A 78 4.67 0.40 -1.00
N ILE A 79 4.27 1.59 -0.59
CA ILE A 79 4.83 2.84 -1.13
C ILE A 79 6.12 3.15 -0.38
N LYS A 80 7.21 3.33 -1.11
CA LYS A 80 8.51 3.72 -0.56
C LYS A 80 8.99 5.03 -1.14
N CYS A 81 9.86 5.70 -0.40
CA CYS A 81 10.60 6.82 -0.94
C CYS A 81 11.57 6.32 -2.02
N SER A 82 11.47 6.87 -3.23
CA SER A 82 12.32 6.52 -4.38
C SER A 82 13.79 6.88 -4.17
N VAL A 83 14.11 7.75 -3.20
CA VAL A 83 15.45 8.24 -2.92
C VAL A 83 16.10 7.46 -1.76
N CYS A 84 15.46 7.38 -0.60
CA CYS A 84 16.05 6.80 0.61
C CYS A 84 15.50 5.42 0.99
N GLY A 85 14.43 4.95 0.32
CA GLY A 85 13.80 3.65 0.58
C GLY A 85 12.92 3.61 1.84
N TYR A 86 12.68 4.73 2.53
CA TYR A 86 11.75 4.80 3.65
C TYR A 86 10.36 4.34 3.22
N GLU A 87 9.72 3.48 4.02
CA GLU A 87 8.35 3.01 3.76
C GLU A 87 7.34 4.07 4.18
N ILE A 88 6.73 4.73 3.17
CA ILE A 88 5.76 5.82 3.36
C ILE A 88 4.40 5.24 3.73
N GLU A 89 4.01 4.17 3.05
CA GLU A 89 2.75 3.46 3.29
C GLU A 89 2.98 1.96 3.17
N ALA A 90 2.42 1.19 4.11
CA ALA A 90 2.53 -0.26 4.11
C ALA A 90 1.78 -0.88 2.92
N GLN A 91 2.24 -2.05 2.48
CA GLN A 91 1.49 -2.84 1.51
C GLN A 91 0.09 -3.21 2.04
N LEU A 92 -0.87 -3.38 1.13
CA LEU A 92 -2.23 -3.78 1.47
C LEU A 92 -2.28 -5.23 1.96
N VAL A 93 -3.20 -5.51 2.89
CA VAL A 93 -3.46 -6.87 3.35
C VAL A 93 -4.27 -7.61 2.28
N ALA A 94 -3.73 -8.69 1.74
CA ALA A 94 -4.36 -9.45 0.66
C ALA A 94 -5.63 -10.17 1.14
N VAL A 95 -6.77 -9.92 0.49
CA VAL A 95 -7.98 -10.75 0.59
C VAL A 95 -7.82 -11.93 -0.35
N THR A 96 -7.79 -13.14 0.20
CA THR A 96 -7.51 -14.38 -0.53
C THR A 96 -8.73 -15.26 -0.74
N HIS A 97 -9.80 -15.03 0.02
CA HIS A 97 -11.04 -15.79 -0.11
C HIS A 97 -12.25 -14.97 0.30
N ILE A 98 -13.36 -15.13 -0.42
CA ILE A 98 -14.67 -14.57 -0.09
C ILE A 98 -15.70 -15.69 -0.15
N ALA A 99 -16.40 -15.95 0.98
CA ALA A 99 -17.51 -16.88 1.02
C ALA A 99 -18.81 -16.11 1.21
N ALA A 100 -19.72 -16.23 0.26
CA ALA A 100 -21.04 -15.63 0.33
C ALA A 100 -22.13 -16.68 0.42
N THR A 101 -23.23 -16.31 1.07
CA THR A 101 -24.45 -17.10 1.12
C THR A 101 -25.62 -16.22 0.72
N ILE A 102 -26.39 -16.66 -0.26
CA ILE A 102 -27.57 -15.99 -0.79
C ILE A 102 -28.72 -16.99 -0.91
N THR A 103 -29.95 -16.52 -0.76
CA THR A 103 -31.11 -17.39 -0.91
C THR A 103 -31.19 -17.92 -2.35
N ALA A 104 -31.19 -19.25 -2.51
CA ALA A 104 -31.31 -19.87 -3.83
C ALA A 104 -32.68 -19.56 -4.45
N PRO A 105 -32.79 -19.54 -5.80
CA PRO A 105 -34.06 -19.35 -6.49
C PRO A 105 -35.17 -20.31 -6.02
N VAL A 106 -36.27 -19.73 -5.60
CA VAL A 106 -37.49 -20.47 -5.21
C VAL A 106 -38.64 -20.04 -6.13
N LEU A 107 -39.32 -21.01 -6.74
CA LEU A 107 -40.41 -20.74 -7.68
C LEU A 107 -41.47 -19.80 -7.07
N GLY A 108 -41.76 -18.72 -7.79
CA GLY A 108 -42.70 -17.67 -7.39
C GLY A 108 -42.15 -16.64 -6.39
N ALA A 109 -40.93 -16.84 -5.84
CA ALA A 109 -40.28 -15.85 -5.00
C ALA A 109 -39.53 -14.82 -5.83
N THR A 110 -39.31 -13.63 -5.26
CA THR A 110 -38.41 -12.60 -5.83
C THR A 110 -36.97 -12.92 -5.48
N PRO A 111 -36.01 -12.35 -6.26
CA PRO A 111 -34.57 -12.47 -5.97
C PRO A 111 -34.19 -11.91 -4.60
N ASP A 112 -33.20 -12.56 -3.96
CA ASP A 112 -32.57 -12.07 -2.73
C ASP A 112 -31.41 -11.13 -3.09
N TYR A 113 -31.43 -9.93 -2.56
CA TYR A 113 -30.39 -8.91 -2.76
C TYR A 113 -29.54 -8.65 -1.51
N ASN A 114 -29.70 -9.47 -0.47
CA ASN A 114 -29.04 -9.29 0.83
C ASN A 114 -28.21 -10.52 1.23
N PRO A 115 -27.09 -10.81 0.56
CA PRO A 115 -26.26 -11.94 0.92
C PRO A 115 -25.61 -11.73 2.29
N THR A 116 -25.33 -12.83 2.98
CA THR A 116 -24.35 -12.83 4.06
C THR A 116 -22.99 -13.25 3.50
N TYR A 117 -21.90 -12.72 4.06
CA TYR A 117 -20.56 -13.03 3.55
C TYR A 117 -19.50 -12.95 4.64
N VAL A 118 -18.38 -13.62 4.40
CA VAL A 118 -17.14 -13.52 5.17
C VAL A 118 -15.95 -13.47 4.21
N SER A 119 -14.91 -12.78 4.59
CA SER A 119 -13.63 -12.74 3.85
C SER A 119 -12.50 -13.36 4.66
N THR A 120 -11.42 -13.71 3.99
CA THR A 120 -10.16 -14.11 4.60
C THR A 120 -9.06 -13.16 4.11
N PRO A 121 -8.48 -12.34 5.00
CA PRO A 121 -8.83 -12.19 6.42
C PRO A 121 -10.22 -11.59 6.65
N SER A 122 -10.76 -11.83 7.85
CA SER A 122 -12.08 -11.31 8.23
C SER A 122 -12.12 -9.78 8.20
N GLY A 123 -13.21 -9.21 7.65
CA GLY A 123 -13.36 -7.77 7.51
C GLY A 123 -12.56 -7.16 6.35
N GLY A 124 -11.99 -7.96 5.47
CA GLY A 124 -11.20 -7.48 4.33
C GLY A 124 -12.04 -6.87 3.21
N VAL A 125 -13.36 -7.13 3.17
CA VAL A 125 -14.25 -6.58 2.13
C VAL A 125 -15.55 -6.06 2.72
N GLN A 126 -16.18 -5.16 1.96
CA GLN A 126 -17.57 -4.75 2.11
C GLN A 126 -18.39 -5.21 0.90
N PHE A 127 -19.66 -5.44 1.12
CA PHE A 127 -20.60 -5.78 0.06
C PHE A 127 -20.94 -4.53 -0.76
N GLY A 128 -20.85 -4.63 -2.07
CA GLY A 128 -21.22 -3.58 -3.00
C GLY A 128 -22.63 -3.78 -3.56
N ALA A 129 -22.83 -4.87 -4.31
CA ALA A 129 -24.10 -5.13 -4.98
C ALA A 129 -24.32 -6.63 -5.27
N VAL A 130 -25.57 -6.99 -5.53
CA VAL A 130 -25.97 -8.23 -6.21
C VAL A 130 -26.77 -7.85 -7.44
N THR A 131 -26.45 -8.47 -8.56
CA THR A 131 -27.24 -8.40 -9.79
C THR A 131 -27.71 -9.81 -10.16
N TRP A 132 -28.99 -9.99 -10.35
CA TRP A 132 -29.56 -11.25 -10.80
C TRP A 132 -29.79 -11.22 -12.29
N TYR A 133 -29.46 -12.31 -12.96
CA TYR A 133 -29.63 -12.52 -14.39
C TYR A 133 -30.48 -13.76 -14.66
N LYS A 134 -31.14 -13.76 -15.79
CA LYS A 134 -31.93 -14.89 -16.30
C LYS A 134 -31.70 -15.10 -17.79
N ILE A 135 -31.78 -16.36 -18.22
CA ILE A 135 -31.83 -16.78 -19.63
C ILE A 135 -32.89 -17.84 -19.81
N LYS A 136 -33.62 -17.80 -20.92
CA LYS A 136 -34.55 -18.89 -21.23
C LYS A 136 -33.80 -20.21 -21.39
N LYS A 137 -34.38 -21.30 -20.89
CA LYS A 137 -33.75 -22.63 -20.96
C LYS A 137 -33.49 -23.09 -22.38
N GLU A 138 -34.35 -22.70 -23.35
CA GLU A 138 -34.20 -22.98 -24.76
C GLU A 138 -33.01 -22.24 -25.42
N ASP A 139 -32.63 -21.08 -24.88
CA ASP A 139 -31.56 -20.21 -25.41
C ASP A 139 -30.19 -20.47 -24.73
N TYR A 140 -30.15 -21.29 -23.66
CA TYR A 140 -28.95 -21.52 -22.88
C TYR A 140 -27.96 -22.43 -23.60
N THR A 141 -26.80 -21.90 -23.93
CA THR A 141 -25.72 -22.57 -24.67
C THR A 141 -24.75 -23.38 -23.80
N GLY A 142 -24.91 -23.34 -22.46
CA GLY A 142 -24.02 -23.99 -21.50
C GLY A 142 -23.02 -23.04 -20.84
N THR A 143 -22.97 -21.78 -21.25
CA THR A 143 -22.08 -20.75 -20.73
C THR A 143 -22.83 -19.47 -20.39
N TYR A 144 -22.25 -18.63 -19.52
CA TYR A 144 -22.73 -17.27 -19.29
C TYR A 144 -22.19 -16.37 -20.40
N ASP A 145 -23.06 -15.61 -21.07
CA ASP A 145 -22.73 -14.71 -22.19
C ASP A 145 -23.69 -13.51 -22.23
N ASP A 146 -23.56 -12.66 -23.23
CA ASP A 146 -24.34 -11.43 -23.42
C ASP A 146 -25.84 -11.68 -23.68
N SER A 147 -26.29 -12.94 -23.83
CA SER A 147 -27.72 -13.29 -23.99
C SER A 147 -28.50 -13.30 -22.67
N TRP A 148 -27.80 -13.29 -21.53
CA TRP A 148 -28.43 -13.19 -20.24
C TRP A 148 -28.99 -11.79 -20.01
N THR A 149 -30.18 -11.71 -19.43
CA THR A 149 -30.88 -10.45 -19.15
C THR A 149 -30.98 -10.21 -17.66
N GLU A 150 -30.71 -8.98 -17.24
CA GLU A 150 -30.85 -8.58 -15.85
C GLU A 150 -32.31 -8.67 -15.38
N MET A 151 -32.51 -9.17 -14.14
CA MET A 151 -33.80 -9.21 -13.49
C MET A 151 -34.07 -7.93 -12.71
N THR A 152 -35.32 -7.50 -12.72
CA THR A 152 -35.78 -6.45 -11.81
C THR A 152 -36.18 -7.03 -10.45
N SER A 153 -36.22 -6.21 -9.41
CA SER A 153 -36.48 -6.64 -8.02
C SER A 153 -37.91 -7.14 -7.77
N ASP A 154 -38.84 -6.84 -8.67
CA ASP A 154 -40.24 -7.23 -8.63
C ASP A 154 -40.54 -8.48 -9.47
N GLU A 155 -39.60 -8.96 -10.28
CA GLU A 155 -39.74 -10.20 -11.01
C GLU A 155 -39.65 -11.40 -10.08
N THR A 156 -40.26 -12.50 -10.48
CA THR A 156 -40.23 -13.77 -9.71
C THR A 156 -39.56 -14.88 -10.50
N PHE A 157 -38.98 -15.84 -9.77
CA PHE A 157 -38.39 -17.03 -10.38
C PHE A 157 -39.49 -17.92 -10.98
N THR A 158 -39.26 -18.40 -12.21
CA THR A 158 -40.17 -19.31 -12.93
C THR A 158 -39.44 -20.55 -13.42
N THR A 159 -40.17 -21.54 -13.91
CA THR A 159 -39.56 -22.78 -14.42
C THR A 159 -38.98 -22.65 -15.82
N GLU A 160 -39.20 -21.54 -16.51
CA GLU A 160 -38.80 -21.32 -17.90
C GLU A 160 -37.33 -20.85 -18.08
N TYR A 161 -36.71 -20.37 -16.98
CA TYR A 161 -35.40 -19.74 -17.02
C TYR A 161 -34.37 -20.50 -16.19
N TYR A 162 -33.11 -20.34 -16.55
CA TYR A 162 -31.96 -20.47 -15.66
C TYR A 162 -31.64 -19.10 -15.06
N TYR A 163 -31.01 -19.10 -13.89
CA TYR A 163 -30.71 -17.89 -13.12
C TYR A 163 -29.26 -17.88 -12.67
N SER A 164 -28.64 -16.69 -12.69
CA SER A 164 -27.32 -16.42 -12.14
C SER A 164 -27.40 -15.20 -11.22
N ALA A 165 -26.55 -15.16 -10.21
CA ALA A 165 -26.39 -14.01 -9.33
C ALA A 165 -24.92 -13.61 -9.27
N ASP A 166 -24.63 -12.40 -9.71
CA ASP A 166 -23.32 -11.79 -9.64
C ASP A 166 -23.25 -10.92 -8.38
N MET A 167 -22.24 -11.16 -7.55
CA MET A 167 -22.03 -10.41 -6.32
C MET A 167 -20.73 -9.63 -6.43
N TYR A 168 -20.80 -8.33 -6.15
CA TYR A 168 -19.67 -7.43 -6.18
C TYR A 168 -19.25 -7.05 -4.76
N PHE A 169 -17.96 -7.17 -4.49
CA PHE A 169 -17.34 -6.82 -3.22
C PHE A 169 -16.22 -5.80 -3.44
N LEU A 170 -16.12 -4.84 -2.52
CA LEU A 170 -15.07 -3.84 -2.51
C LEU A 170 -14.11 -4.13 -1.35
N PRO A 171 -12.79 -3.99 -1.53
CA PRO A 171 -11.88 -4.06 -0.39
C PRO A 171 -12.16 -2.91 0.58
N ASN A 172 -11.99 -3.19 1.87
CA ASN A 172 -11.97 -2.16 2.90
C ASN A 172 -10.60 -1.46 2.94
N ASP A 173 -10.52 -0.31 3.62
CA ASP A 173 -9.28 0.44 3.78
C ASP A 173 -8.16 -0.45 4.35
N GLY A 174 -6.98 -0.37 3.74
CA GLY A 174 -5.81 -1.19 4.09
C GLY A 174 -5.84 -2.62 3.54
N TYR A 175 -6.85 -3.00 2.77
CA TYR A 175 -6.96 -4.30 2.11
C TYR A 175 -6.93 -4.14 0.59
N GLY A 176 -6.53 -5.22 -0.10
CA GLY A 176 -6.59 -5.34 -1.55
C GLY A 176 -7.05 -6.75 -1.94
N ILE A 177 -7.71 -6.90 -3.07
CA ILE A 177 -8.08 -8.22 -3.58
C ILE A 177 -6.83 -8.86 -4.19
N SER A 178 -6.52 -10.09 -3.76
CA SER A 178 -5.42 -10.88 -4.35
C SER A 178 -5.76 -11.28 -5.78
N GLU A 179 -4.76 -11.34 -6.65
CA GLU A 179 -4.92 -11.90 -8.01
C GLU A 179 -5.37 -13.37 -7.99
N ASP A 180 -4.99 -14.11 -6.93
CA ASP A 180 -5.39 -15.52 -6.71
C ASP A 180 -6.60 -15.65 -5.78
N VAL A 181 -7.44 -14.60 -5.65
CA VAL A 181 -8.61 -14.65 -4.79
C VAL A 181 -9.55 -15.79 -5.23
N THR A 182 -10.07 -16.51 -4.26
CA THR A 182 -11.07 -17.56 -4.49
C THR A 182 -12.41 -17.15 -3.91
N GLY A 183 -13.51 -17.66 -4.47
CA GLY A 183 -14.84 -17.38 -3.98
C GLY A 183 -15.67 -18.65 -3.81
N THR A 184 -16.60 -18.62 -2.86
CA THR A 184 -17.66 -19.61 -2.76
C THR A 184 -19.01 -18.94 -2.61
N VAL A 185 -20.03 -19.49 -3.26
CA VAL A 185 -21.43 -19.11 -3.06
C VAL A 185 -22.22 -20.33 -2.62
N ASN A 186 -22.89 -20.22 -1.47
CA ASN A 186 -23.62 -21.34 -0.86
C ASN A 186 -22.74 -22.59 -0.70
N GLY A 187 -21.44 -22.40 -0.37
CA GLY A 187 -20.46 -23.45 -0.17
C GLY A 187 -19.96 -24.13 -1.46
N LYS A 188 -20.36 -23.66 -2.64
CA LYS A 188 -19.84 -24.15 -3.93
C LYS A 188 -18.79 -23.18 -4.45
N ALA A 189 -17.67 -23.70 -4.92
CA ALA A 189 -16.65 -22.87 -5.57
C ALA A 189 -17.24 -22.16 -6.79
N HIS A 190 -17.01 -20.88 -6.88
CA HIS A 190 -17.30 -20.05 -8.04
C HIS A 190 -16.00 -19.47 -8.56
N VAL A 191 -15.83 -19.49 -9.87
CA VAL A 191 -14.57 -19.03 -10.50
C VAL A 191 -14.94 -18.13 -11.66
N ASP A 192 -15.25 -16.89 -11.36
CA ASP A 192 -15.04 -15.80 -12.32
C ASP A 192 -14.71 -14.55 -11.49
N THR A 193 -13.43 -14.25 -11.36
CA THR A 193 -12.94 -13.00 -10.79
C THR A 193 -12.62 -12.05 -11.94
N TYR A 194 -13.46 -11.05 -12.14
CA TYR A 194 -13.10 -9.89 -12.96
C TYR A 194 -12.46 -8.85 -12.01
N GLY A 195 -11.16 -8.59 -12.21
CA GLY A 195 -10.42 -7.50 -11.56
C GLY A 195 -10.61 -6.19 -12.30
#